data_86e156e8553f810c15fed6366f478fcf
#
_entry.id   86e156e8553f810c15fed6366f478fcf
#
_cell.length_a   1.000
_cell.length_b   1.000
_cell.length_c   1.000
_cell.angle_alpha   90.00
_cell.angle_beta   90.00
_cell.angle_gamma   90.00
#
_symmetry.space_group_name_H-M   'P 1'
#
loop_
_entity.id
_entity.type
_entity.pdbx_description
1 polymer ?
#
loop_
_entity_poly.entity_id
_entity_poly.type
_entity_poly.pdbx_seq_one_letter_code
_entity_poly.pdbx_strand_id
1 'polypeptide(L)'
;RALLMAYKPKLIEVSLPLAAINSAAGSEGSVGQRPHPKNLHRWWARRPLAAARAVIWASLVDDPSGDDSLSLEEQDRERRRLFGILERFVKWENSNNPDVLAAARAEIDRCFPDGPPPILDPFGGGGAIPLEAQRLGLTALSGDLNPVAVLIQKAMIEIPPRFAGRPPVHPDIDTELTTWQRAQGLAADVEA
;
A
#
# COMPACT_ATOMS: atom_id res chain seq x y z
N ARG A 1 15.96 32.24 -12.41
CA ARG A 1 14.62 31.97 -13.00
C ARG A 1 14.27 30.54 -12.60
N ALA A 2 13.54 30.37 -11.48
CA ALA A 2 12.90 29.11 -11.18
C ALA A 2 11.98 28.78 -12.37
N LEU A 3 12.24 27.68 -13.07
CA LEU A 3 11.26 27.10 -13.96
C LEU A 3 10.04 26.79 -13.07
N LEU A 4 8.96 27.55 -13.23
CA LEU A 4 7.64 27.14 -12.78
C LEU A 4 7.35 25.85 -13.58
N MET A 5 7.62 24.69 -12.98
CA MET A 5 7.13 23.43 -13.51
C MET A 5 5.62 23.56 -13.63
N ALA A 6 5.09 23.37 -14.83
CA ALA A 6 3.64 23.39 -15.03
C ALA A 6 3.03 22.37 -14.08
N TYR A 7 2.11 22.82 -13.23
CA TYR A 7 1.40 21.94 -12.30
C TYR A 7 0.62 20.89 -13.08
N LYS A 8 0.87 19.62 -12.77
CA LYS A 8 0.12 18.51 -13.32
C LYS A 8 -0.88 18.01 -12.26
N PRO A 9 -2.18 18.05 -12.54
CA PRO A 9 -3.18 17.55 -11.58
C PRO A 9 -2.96 16.07 -11.34
N LYS A 10 -3.16 15.63 -10.10
CA LYS A 10 -3.12 14.22 -9.75
C LYS A 10 -4.47 13.56 -10.00
N LEU A 11 -4.47 12.26 -10.20
CA LEU A 11 -5.69 11.49 -10.50
C LEU A 11 -6.76 11.71 -9.41
N ILE A 12 -6.35 11.78 -8.14
CA ILE A 12 -7.24 12.02 -7.00
C ILE A 12 -7.97 13.37 -7.06
N GLU A 13 -7.41 14.36 -7.72
CA GLU A 13 -7.97 15.70 -7.82
C GLU A 13 -9.04 15.81 -8.91
N VAL A 14 -9.02 14.90 -9.87
CA VAL A 14 -9.90 14.94 -11.04
C VAL A 14 -11.01 13.90 -10.93
N SER A 15 -10.67 12.63 -10.81
CA SER A 15 -11.66 11.56 -10.79
C SER A 15 -11.10 10.24 -10.26
N LEU A 16 -11.96 9.45 -9.59
CA LEU A 16 -11.65 8.13 -9.05
C LEU A 16 -12.80 7.14 -9.35
N PRO A 17 -12.51 5.84 -9.53
CA PRO A 17 -13.51 4.79 -9.64
C PRO A 17 -14.10 4.44 -8.27
N LEU A 18 -14.85 5.39 -7.66
CA LEU A 18 -15.33 5.30 -6.27
C LEU A 18 -16.17 4.06 -6.00
N ALA A 19 -16.95 3.58 -6.99
CA ALA A 19 -17.76 2.37 -6.81
C ALA A 19 -16.88 1.14 -6.53
N ALA A 20 -15.80 0.97 -7.27
CA ALA A 20 -14.86 -0.14 -7.10
C ALA A 20 -14.09 -0.02 -5.78
N ILE A 21 -13.62 1.18 -5.43
CA ILE A 21 -12.91 1.45 -4.17
C ILE A 21 -13.81 1.15 -2.97
N ASN A 22 -15.05 1.64 -2.98
CA ASN A 22 -16.00 1.42 -1.89
C ASN A 22 -16.40 -0.05 -1.76
N SER A 23 -16.60 -0.75 -2.88
CA SER A 23 -16.86 -2.19 -2.90
C SER A 23 -15.71 -2.98 -2.27
N ALA A 24 -14.46 -2.68 -2.66
CA ALA A 24 -13.28 -3.31 -2.11
C ALA A 24 -13.12 -3.01 -0.59
N ALA A 25 -13.31 -1.75 -0.18
CA ALA A 25 -13.26 -1.33 1.21
C ALA A 25 -14.34 -2.01 2.08
N GLY A 26 -15.56 -2.17 1.54
CA GLY A 26 -16.66 -2.85 2.20
C GLY A 26 -16.38 -4.35 2.38
N SER A 27 -15.78 -5.00 1.39
CA SER A 27 -15.44 -6.43 1.45
C SER A 27 -14.39 -6.77 2.50
N GLU A 28 -13.48 -5.85 2.83
CA GLU A 28 -12.49 -6.05 3.91
C GLU A 28 -13.14 -6.24 5.30
N GLY A 29 -14.38 -5.80 5.48
CA GLY A 29 -15.16 -6.00 6.70
C GLY A 29 -15.73 -7.39 6.86
N SER A 30 -15.84 -8.18 5.79
CA SER A 30 -16.52 -9.48 5.81
C SER A 30 -15.78 -10.52 6.66
N VAL A 31 -16.58 -11.37 7.31
CA VAL A 31 -16.09 -12.50 8.11
C VAL A 31 -15.50 -13.53 7.15
N GLY A 32 -14.23 -13.88 7.31
CA GLY A 32 -13.61 -14.95 6.52
C GLY A 32 -12.33 -14.57 5.78
N GLN A 33 -12.01 -13.29 5.65
CA GLN A 33 -10.71 -12.89 5.10
C GLN A 33 -9.60 -13.13 6.14
N ARG A 34 -8.93 -14.27 6.03
CA ARG A 34 -7.76 -14.63 6.85
C ARG A 34 -6.64 -15.10 5.92
N PRO A 35 -5.38 -14.72 6.16
CA PRO A 35 -4.91 -13.72 7.15
C PRO A 35 -5.16 -12.28 6.68
N HIS A 36 -5.52 -11.36 7.59
CA HIS A 36 -5.68 -9.94 7.30
C HIS A 36 -5.06 -9.10 8.43
N PRO A 37 -4.30 -8.03 8.13
CA PRO A 37 -3.61 -7.19 9.14
C PRO A 37 -4.53 -6.63 10.22
N LYS A 38 -5.81 -6.37 9.89
CA LYS A 38 -6.82 -5.93 10.87
C LYS A 38 -7.01 -6.87 12.06
N ASN A 39 -6.61 -8.14 11.92
CA ASN A 39 -6.80 -9.15 12.97
C ASN A 39 -5.68 -9.11 14.02
N LEU A 40 -4.56 -8.42 13.76
CA LEU A 40 -3.47 -8.27 14.72
C LEU A 40 -3.95 -7.53 15.98
N HIS A 41 -4.65 -6.42 15.82
CA HIS A 41 -5.23 -5.66 16.92
C HIS A 41 -6.49 -4.92 16.47
N ARG A 42 -7.49 -4.80 17.34
CA ARG A 42 -8.70 -4.02 17.09
C ARG A 42 -8.45 -2.54 17.39
N TRP A 43 -8.07 -1.78 16.38
CA TRP A 43 -8.01 -0.32 16.47
C TRP A 43 -9.38 0.29 16.14
N TRP A 44 -9.89 1.18 16.98
CA TRP A 44 -11.26 1.70 16.82
C TRP A 44 -11.45 2.64 15.63
N ALA A 45 -10.44 3.40 15.23
CA ALA A 45 -10.50 4.31 14.09
C ALA A 45 -9.84 3.70 12.84
N ARG A 46 -10.24 2.49 12.44
CA ARG A 46 -9.66 1.80 11.30
C ARG A 46 -9.96 2.51 9.99
N ARG A 47 -8.94 2.58 9.15
CA ARG A 47 -9.09 2.93 7.73
C ARG A 47 -9.04 1.65 6.90
N PRO A 48 -9.99 1.45 5.94
CA PRO A 48 -9.88 0.33 5.00
C PRO A 48 -8.58 0.40 4.21
N LEU A 49 -7.88 -0.74 4.09
CA LEU A 49 -6.60 -0.80 3.35
C LEU A 49 -6.80 -0.49 1.88
N ALA A 50 -7.91 -0.95 1.28
CA ALA A 50 -8.27 -0.63 -0.10
C ALA A 50 -8.39 0.87 -0.33
N ALA A 51 -9.04 1.60 0.58
CA ALA A 51 -9.17 3.06 0.49
C ALA A 51 -7.81 3.76 0.68
N ALA A 52 -7.00 3.35 1.66
CA ALA A 52 -5.65 3.89 1.86
C ALA A 52 -4.78 3.69 0.61
N ARG A 53 -4.83 2.50 0.03
CA ARG A 53 -4.12 2.11 -1.20
C ARG A 53 -4.52 2.98 -2.39
N ALA A 54 -5.83 3.17 -2.58
CA ALA A 54 -6.36 4.01 -3.65
C ALA A 54 -5.94 5.46 -3.51
N VAL A 55 -6.03 6.02 -2.31
CA VAL A 55 -5.67 7.42 -2.03
C VAL A 55 -4.19 7.65 -2.26
N ILE A 56 -3.30 6.81 -1.70
CA ILE A 56 -1.86 6.95 -1.87
C ILE A 56 -1.49 6.92 -3.36
N TRP A 57 -1.96 5.90 -4.08
CA TRP A 57 -1.63 5.73 -5.49
C TRP A 57 -2.16 6.88 -6.34
N ALA A 58 -3.41 7.27 -6.17
CA ALA A 58 -4.02 8.34 -6.94
C ALA A 58 -3.47 9.74 -6.60
N SER A 59 -2.88 9.93 -5.42
CA SER A 59 -2.19 11.17 -5.05
C SER A 59 -0.81 11.29 -5.70
N LEU A 60 -0.24 10.19 -6.21
CA LEU A 60 1.07 10.18 -6.85
C LEU A 60 0.97 10.14 -8.37
N VAL A 61 -0.05 9.51 -8.93
CA VAL A 61 -0.22 9.37 -10.39
C VAL A 61 -0.86 10.61 -10.99
N ASP A 62 -0.27 11.11 -12.08
CA ASP A 62 -0.76 12.26 -12.82
C ASP A 62 -2.07 11.92 -13.55
N ASP A 63 -3.03 12.87 -13.55
CA ASP A 63 -4.19 12.75 -14.41
C ASP A 63 -3.84 13.15 -15.84
N PRO A 64 -4.36 12.44 -16.85
CA PRO A 64 -4.09 12.74 -18.26
C PRO A 64 -4.49 14.15 -18.70
N SER A 65 -5.38 14.84 -17.98
CA SER A 65 -5.74 16.22 -18.29
C SER A 65 -4.61 17.24 -18.09
N GLY A 66 -3.53 16.83 -17.42
CA GLY A 66 -2.31 17.63 -17.29
C GLY A 66 -1.37 17.53 -18.50
N ASP A 67 -1.75 16.83 -19.56
CA ASP A 67 -0.98 16.70 -20.79
C ASP A 67 -1.72 17.36 -21.97
N ASP A 68 -1.30 18.58 -22.30
CA ASP A 68 -1.89 19.39 -23.37
C ASP A 68 -1.67 18.78 -24.77
N SER A 69 -0.82 17.76 -24.92
CA SER A 69 -0.60 17.06 -26.18
C SER A 69 -1.69 16.03 -26.49
N LEU A 70 -2.48 15.63 -25.49
CA LEU A 70 -3.56 14.65 -25.64
C LEU A 70 -4.88 15.30 -25.95
N SER A 71 -5.60 14.75 -26.94
CA SER A 71 -7.01 15.09 -27.18
C SER A 71 -7.89 14.62 -26.00
N LEU A 72 -9.09 15.16 -25.87
CA LEU A 72 -10.04 14.75 -24.83
C LEU A 72 -10.36 13.24 -24.87
N GLU A 73 -10.47 12.67 -26.07
CA GLU A 73 -10.71 11.24 -26.22
C GLU A 73 -9.52 10.38 -25.78
N GLU A 74 -8.29 10.84 -26.00
CA GLU A 74 -7.08 10.19 -25.55
C GLU A 74 -6.92 10.30 -24.04
N GLN A 75 -7.21 11.46 -23.45
CA GLN A 75 -7.24 11.65 -22.00
C GLN A 75 -8.26 10.69 -21.34
N ASP A 76 -9.44 10.55 -21.90
CA ASP A 76 -10.46 9.63 -21.37
C ASP A 76 -10.06 8.17 -21.52
N ARG A 77 -9.38 7.80 -22.60
CA ARG A 77 -8.86 6.45 -22.81
C ARG A 77 -7.78 6.12 -21.78
N GLU A 78 -6.84 7.04 -21.58
CA GLU A 78 -5.76 6.87 -20.63
C GLU A 78 -6.30 6.83 -19.18
N ARG A 79 -7.26 7.68 -18.83
CA ARG A 79 -7.89 7.64 -17.51
C ARG A 79 -8.61 6.31 -17.27
N ARG A 80 -9.30 5.75 -18.26
CA ARG A 80 -9.90 4.41 -18.15
C ARG A 80 -8.85 3.33 -17.96
N ARG A 81 -7.68 3.44 -18.60
CA ARG A 81 -6.55 2.53 -18.38
C ARG A 81 -6.05 2.59 -16.94
N LEU A 82 -5.85 3.79 -16.41
CA LEU A 82 -5.45 4.01 -15.01
C LEU A 82 -6.49 3.48 -14.02
N PHE A 83 -7.77 3.70 -14.28
CA PHE A 83 -8.84 3.12 -13.47
C PHE A 83 -8.80 1.59 -13.47
N GLY A 84 -8.56 0.97 -14.62
CA GLY A 84 -8.41 -0.49 -14.71
C GLY A 84 -7.23 -1.04 -13.90
N ILE A 85 -6.15 -0.28 -13.74
CA ILE A 85 -5.04 -0.63 -12.82
C ILE A 85 -5.52 -0.50 -11.37
N LEU A 86 -6.12 0.63 -11.02
CA LEU A 86 -6.57 0.92 -9.66
C LEU A 86 -7.64 -0.08 -9.19
N GLU A 87 -8.61 -0.43 -10.03
CA GLU A 87 -9.66 -1.39 -9.72
C GLU A 87 -9.13 -2.80 -9.41
N ARG A 88 -8.06 -3.22 -10.09
CA ARG A 88 -7.36 -4.48 -9.78
C ARG A 88 -6.53 -4.34 -8.51
N PHE A 89 -5.87 -3.20 -8.33
CA PHE A 89 -4.96 -2.94 -7.24
C PHE A 89 -5.67 -2.83 -5.89
N VAL A 90 -6.90 -2.30 -5.82
CA VAL A 90 -7.64 -2.18 -4.55
C VAL A 90 -8.18 -3.49 -4.02
N LYS A 91 -8.31 -4.53 -4.83
CA LYS A 91 -8.83 -5.84 -4.41
C LYS A 91 -7.88 -6.51 -3.42
N TRP A 92 -8.45 -7.07 -2.35
CA TRP A 92 -7.66 -7.72 -1.30
C TRP A 92 -6.85 -8.92 -1.82
N GLU A 93 -7.43 -9.74 -2.66
CA GLU A 93 -6.78 -10.90 -3.28
C GLU A 93 -5.51 -10.54 -4.07
N ASN A 94 -5.42 -9.30 -4.55
CA ASN A 94 -4.27 -8.79 -5.30
C ASN A 94 -3.23 -8.06 -4.42
N SER A 95 -3.43 -8.01 -3.10
CA SER A 95 -2.57 -7.25 -2.19
C SER A 95 -1.09 -7.64 -2.25
N ASN A 96 -0.80 -8.88 -2.60
CA ASN A 96 0.56 -9.41 -2.74
C ASN A 96 0.84 -9.95 -4.15
N ASN A 97 -0.03 -9.66 -5.13
CA ASN A 97 0.18 -10.07 -6.50
C ASN A 97 1.31 -9.23 -7.14
N PRO A 98 2.45 -9.84 -7.51
CA PRO A 98 3.62 -9.11 -8.00
C PRO A 98 3.34 -8.32 -9.28
N ASP A 99 2.52 -8.86 -10.19
CA ASP A 99 2.23 -8.21 -11.47
C ASP A 99 1.35 -6.98 -11.28
N VAL A 100 0.38 -7.06 -10.38
CA VAL A 100 -0.51 -5.93 -10.05
C VAL A 100 0.28 -4.83 -9.33
N LEU A 101 1.14 -5.21 -8.38
CA LEU A 101 2.01 -4.28 -7.68
C LEU A 101 3.02 -3.62 -8.64
N ALA A 102 3.62 -4.38 -9.56
CA ALA A 102 4.55 -3.87 -10.55
C ALA A 102 3.86 -2.86 -11.49
N ALA A 103 2.65 -3.17 -11.97
CA ALA A 103 1.88 -2.26 -12.79
C ALA A 103 1.54 -0.94 -12.07
N ALA A 104 1.16 -1.02 -10.79
CA ALA A 104 0.88 0.17 -9.99
C ALA A 104 2.14 1.02 -9.73
N ARG A 105 3.28 0.38 -9.44
CA ARG A 105 4.57 1.06 -9.23
C ARG A 105 5.07 1.74 -10.51
N ALA A 106 4.95 1.08 -11.65
CA ALA A 106 5.37 1.63 -12.93
C ALA A 106 4.71 2.97 -13.27
N GLU A 107 3.43 3.16 -12.87
CA GLU A 107 2.76 4.45 -13.05
C GLU A 107 3.31 5.53 -12.11
N ILE A 108 3.68 5.17 -10.88
CA ILE A 108 4.34 6.10 -9.95
C ILE A 108 5.71 6.50 -10.50
N ASP A 109 6.51 5.52 -10.93
CA ASP A 109 7.85 5.75 -11.48
C ASP A 109 7.81 6.63 -12.74
N ARG A 110 6.76 6.48 -13.56
CA ARG A 110 6.53 7.34 -14.73
C ARG A 110 6.30 8.79 -14.33
N CYS A 111 5.61 9.03 -13.20
CA CYS A 111 5.35 10.38 -12.70
C CYS A 111 6.53 10.97 -11.93
N PHE A 112 7.40 10.13 -11.39
CA PHE A 112 8.55 10.53 -10.56
C PHE A 112 9.84 9.82 -11.01
N PRO A 113 10.45 10.25 -12.14
CA PRO A 113 11.68 9.62 -12.65
C PRO A 113 12.86 9.64 -11.66
N ASP A 114 12.91 10.66 -10.80
CA ASP A 114 13.93 10.82 -9.76
C ASP A 114 13.55 10.16 -8.42
N GLY A 115 12.45 9.40 -8.41
CA GLY A 115 11.88 8.74 -7.25
C GLY A 115 10.73 9.52 -6.60
N PRO A 116 9.70 8.82 -6.07
CA PRO A 116 8.55 9.44 -5.43
C PRO A 116 8.92 10.05 -4.07
N PRO A 117 8.19 11.12 -3.64
CA PRO A 117 8.39 11.70 -2.31
C PRO A 117 8.00 10.71 -1.20
N PRO A 118 8.60 10.83 0.00
CA PRO A 118 8.17 10.05 1.15
C PRO A 118 6.75 10.43 1.58
N ILE A 119 6.02 9.44 2.09
CA ILE A 119 4.69 9.62 2.66
C ILE A 119 4.84 9.93 4.16
N LEU A 120 4.17 10.96 4.64
CA LEU A 120 4.10 11.29 6.07
C LEU A 120 2.68 11.06 6.59
N ASP A 121 2.55 10.19 7.60
CA ASP A 121 1.31 9.97 8.35
C ASP A 121 1.54 10.28 9.83
N PRO A 122 1.28 11.52 10.30
CA PRO A 122 1.51 11.91 11.69
C PRO A 122 0.46 11.37 12.67
N PHE A 123 -0.61 10.71 12.18
CA PHE A 123 -1.70 10.12 12.96
C PHE A 123 -1.98 8.69 12.52
N GLY A 124 -0.93 7.88 12.48
CA GLY A 124 -0.91 6.57 11.83
C GLY A 124 -1.90 5.54 12.36
N GLY A 125 -2.33 5.67 13.63
CA GLY A 125 -3.33 4.78 14.23
C GLY A 125 -3.01 3.30 14.00
N GLY A 126 -3.94 2.58 13.35
CA GLY A 126 -3.75 1.17 13.01
C GLY A 126 -2.80 0.90 11.84
N GLY A 127 -2.09 1.90 11.31
CA GLY A 127 -1.01 1.73 10.34
C GLY A 127 -1.45 1.46 8.89
N ALA A 128 -2.68 1.80 8.51
CA ALA A 128 -3.17 1.50 7.15
C ALA A 128 -2.37 2.21 6.05
N ILE A 129 -2.09 3.50 6.23
CA ILE A 129 -1.35 4.31 5.25
C ILE A 129 0.10 3.83 5.12
N PRO A 130 0.90 3.74 6.20
CA PRO A 130 2.29 3.29 6.08
C PRO A 130 2.42 1.84 5.59
N LEU A 131 1.47 0.95 5.91
CA LEU A 131 1.45 -0.42 5.40
C LEU A 131 1.26 -0.45 3.87
N GLU A 132 0.30 0.29 3.35
CA GLU A 132 0.03 0.29 1.90
C GLU A 132 1.10 1.08 1.12
N ALA A 133 1.69 2.12 1.73
CA ALA A 133 2.87 2.77 1.17
C ALA A 133 4.05 1.80 1.04
N GLN A 134 4.32 0.99 2.06
CA GLN A 134 5.37 -0.04 2.02
C GLN A 134 5.11 -1.08 0.92
N ARG A 135 3.86 -1.51 0.71
CA ARG A 135 3.49 -2.43 -0.39
C ARG A 135 3.82 -1.86 -1.77
N LEU A 136 3.65 -0.55 -1.94
CA LEU A 136 4.03 0.18 -3.14
C LEU A 136 5.53 0.44 -3.26
N GLY A 137 6.33 0.07 -2.27
CA GLY A 137 7.77 0.33 -2.25
C GLY A 137 8.13 1.77 -1.90
N LEU A 138 7.18 2.53 -1.33
CA LEU A 138 7.36 3.92 -0.94
C LEU A 138 8.00 4.02 0.44
N THR A 139 8.79 5.05 0.66
CA THR A 139 9.25 5.42 2.00
C THR A 139 8.08 6.04 2.77
N ALA A 140 7.76 5.48 3.93
CA ALA A 140 6.72 6.02 4.81
C ALA A 140 7.31 6.39 6.17
N LEU A 141 6.95 7.59 6.62
CA LEU A 141 7.22 8.10 7.97
C LEU A 141 5.88 8.17 8.70
N SER A 142 5.76 7.47 9.81
CA SER A 142 4.51 7.43 10.55
C SER A 142 4.75 7.60 12.04
N GLY A 143 3.84 8.30 12.70
CA GLY A 143 3.83 8.53 14.14
C GLY A 143 2.42 8.52 14.70
N ASP A 144 2.32 8.39 16.01
CA ASP A 144 1.07 8.53 16.76
C ASP A 144 1.39 8.93 18.19
N LEU A 145 0.51 9.70 18.83
CA LEU A 145 0.64 10.02 20.25
C LEU A 145 0.33 8.82 21.16
N ASN A 146 -0.47 7.88 20.65
CA ASN A 146 -0.83 6.68 21.39
C ASN A 146 0.24 5.59 21.21
N PRO A 147 0.95 5.18 22.29
CA PRO A 147 2.01 4.18 22.19
C PRO A 147 1.51 2.81 21.71
N VAL A 148 0.24 2.48 21.91
CA VAL A 148 -0.36 1.24 21.39
C VAL A 148 -0.43 1.28 19.86
N ALA A 149 -0.78 2.43 19.27
CA ALA A 149 -0.74 2.60 17.81
C ALA A 149 0.69 2.41 17.26
N VAL A 150 1.68 3.00 17.92
CA VAL A 150 3.09 2.84 17.54
C VAL A 150 3.52 1.38 17.61
N LEU A 151 3.11 0.65 18.66
CA LEU A 151 3.42 -0.78 18.81
C LEU A 151 2.76 -1.63 17.70
N ILE A 152 1.49 -1.35 17.36
CA ILE A 152 0.78 -2.02 16.25
C ILE A 152 1.54 -1.82 14.94
N GLN A 153 1.92 -0.58 14.63
CA GLN A 153 2.66 -0.25 13.41
C GLN A 153 4.01 -0.96 13.35
N LYS A 154 4.77 -0.97 14.46
CA LYS A 154 6.05 -1.70 14.53
C LYS A 154 5.88 -3.19 14.32
N ALA A 155 4.91 -3.81 14.98
CA ALA A 155 4.63 -5.24 14.85
C ALA A 155 4.19 -5.64 13.45
N MET A 156 3.51 -4.75 12.73
CA MET A 156 2.94 -5.05 11.42
C MET A 156 3.87 -4.68 10.25
N ILE A 157 4.62 -3.59 10.39
CA ILE A 157 5.32 -2.94 9.27
C ILE A 157 6.85 -3.01 9.42
N GLU A 158 7.36 -2.81 10.64
CA GLU A 158 8.80 -2.71 10.87
C GLU A 158 9.45 -4.06 11.21
N ILE A 159 8.85 -4.82 12.12
CA ILE A 159 9.43 -6.08 12.61
C ILE A 159 9.46 -7.16 11.53
N PRO A 160 8.36 -7.49 10.82
CA PRO A 160 8.36 -8.61 9.88
C PRO A 160 9.42 -8.50 8.77
N PRO A 161 9.65 -7.34 8.12
CA PRO A 161 10.71 -7.22 7.13
C PRO A 161 12.13 -7.39 7.69
N ARG A 162 12.37 -7.01 8.95
CA ARG A 162 13.69 -7.18 9.59
C ARG A 162 14.09 -8.64 9.79
N PHE A 163 13.09 -9.51 9.95
CA PHE A 163 13.29 -10.93 10.19
C PHE A 163 12.91 -11.80 8.98
N ALA A 164 12.60 -11.17 7.86
CA ALA A 164 12.27 -11.89 6.63
C ALA A 164 13.44 -12.78 6.18
N GLY A 165 13.15 -14.06 5.92
CA GLY A 165 14.15 -15.04 5.49
C GLY A 165 15.11 -15.51 6.57
N ARG A 166 14.96 -15.09 7.82
CA ARG A 166 15.78 -15.59 8.93
C ARG A 166 15.18 -16.86 9.51
N PRO A 167 16.02 -17.80 9.99
CA PRO A 167 15.55 -18.96 10.72
C PRO A 167 14.92 -18.54 12.07
N PRO A 168 14.04 -19.37 12.64
CA PRO A 168 13.55 -19.16 13.99
C PRO A 168 14.72 -19.24 15.01
N VAL A 169 14.51 -18.61 16.16
CA VAL A 169 15.51 -18.61 17.25
C VAL A 169 15.13 -19.54 18.40
N HIS A 170 13.90 -20.08 18.39
CA HIS A 170 13.44 -21.03 19.41
C HIS A 170 14.28 -22.30 19.38
N PRO A 171 14.81 -22.78 20.52
CA PRO A 171 15.76 -23.90 20.56
C PRO A 171 15.18 -25.24 20.12
N ASP A 172 13.88 -25.42 20.22
CA ASP A 172 13.19 -26.69 19.89
C ASP A 172 12.80 -26.80 18.40
N ILE A 173 13.10 -25.77 17.59
CA ILE A 173 12.83 -25.77 16.17
C ILE A 173 14.08 -26.18 15.41
N ASP A 174 13.97 -27.30 14.66
CA ASP A 174 15.04 -27.74 13.78
C ASP A 174 15.22 -26.80 12.60
N THR A 175 16.40 -26.14 12.55
CA THR A 175 16.73 -25.13 11.52
C THR A 175 17.60 -25.69 10.39
N GLU A 176 18.12 -26.95 10.51
CA GLU A 176 19.16 -27.44 9.61
C GLU A 176 18.69 -27.82 8.21
N LEU A 177 17.40 -28.09 8.04
CA LEU A 177 16.85 -28.64 6.78
C LEU A 177 15.82 -27.74 6.08
N THR A 178 15.58 -26.53 6.58
CA THR A 178 14.46 -25.73 6.08
C THR A 178 14.94 -24.37 5.52
N THR A 179 14.56 -24.07 4.29
CA THR A 179 14.74 -22.73 3.72
C THR A 179 13.59 -21.85 4.18
N TRP A 180 13.91 -20.89 5.04
CA TRP A 180 12.93 -19.94 5.58
C TRP A 180 12.65 -18.80 4.61
N GLN A 181 11.39 -18.61 4.26
CA GLN A 181 10.98 -17.53 3.35
C GLN A 181 10.10 -16.52 4.07
N ARG A 182 10.25 -15.24 3.73
CA ARG A 182 9.45 -14.15 4.31
C ARG A 182 9.52 -14.18 5.85
N ALA A 183 8.36 -14.21 6.52
CA ALA A 183 8.25 -14.22 7.98
C ALA A 183 8.04 -15.62 8.59
N GLN A 184 8.35 -16.70 7.88
CA GLN A 184 8.10 -18.07 8.34
C GLN A 184 8.88 -18.40 9.63
N GLY A 185 10.15 -17.98 9.74
CA GLY A 185 10.93 -18.19 10.96
C GLY A 185 10.32 -17.48 12.17
N LEU A 186 9.88 -16.24 12.00
CA LEU A 186 9.20 -15.49 13.06
C LEU A 186 7.85 -16.13 13.44
N ALA A 187 7.11 -16.67 12.46
CA ALA A 187 5.86 -17.38 12.73
C ALA A 187 6.11 -18.65 13.54
N ALA A 188 7.14 -19.42 13.19
CA ALA A 188 7.53 -20.63 13.91
C ALA A 188 7.90 -20.32 15.37
N ASP A 189 8.65 -19.24 15.63
CA ASP A 189 8.99 -18.80 17.00
C ASP A 189 7.76 -18.44 17.85
N VAL A 190 6.66 -18.01 17.21
CA VAL A 190 5.42 -17.64 17.92
C VAL A 190 4.53 -18.87 18.16
N GLU A 191 4.64 -19.90 17.31
CA GLU A 191 3.86 -21.14 17.41
C GLU A 191 4.48 -22.17 18.38
N ALA A 192 5.78 -22.05 18.66
CA ALA A 192 6.51 -22.93 19.60
C ALA A 192 6.31 -22.54 21.05
#